data_d0266f551e37363e21332c453cdccdb3
#
_entry.id   d0266f551e37363e21332c453cdccdb3
#
_cell.length_a   1.000
_cell.length_b   1.000
_cell.length_c   1.000
_cell.angle_alpha   90.00
_cell.angle_beta   90.00
_cell.angle_gamma   90.00
#
_symmetry.space_group_name_H-M   'P 1'
#
loop_
_entity.id
_entity.type
_entity.pdbx_description
1 polymer ?
#
loop_
_entity_poly.entity_id
_entity_poly.type
_entity_poly.pdbx_seq_one_letter_code
_entity_poly.pdbx_strand_id
1 'polypeptide(L)'
;MTRKIHIFDTTLRDGEQSPGASMNTEEKLVVAQQLIRMGVDVIEAGFPISSPGDFRSVQEIGRLAGDSCTVCGLTRAVDKDIDRAAEALKTAKRPRIHTGLGVSPSHLRDKLHITEEECVERARHCVSYAKRYVEDVEFYAEDAGRSDQDFLIRVIQAAVDAGATVVNIPDTTGYSLPEAFGARIKSLSDNVIGIENVIISVHTHNDLGMATALALEGVKNGARQIECTINGLGERAGNTALEEVVMAIKMHGEELDAHTDVVTPELTRASHLVSRITGMNVQANKAIVGANAFAHSSGIHQDGVLKARNTYEIIDPADVGAAGSEIILSARSGHAALRHRLSELGYTFKDEEFDDVYNRFLEIADQKKEVYDEDLESMVQERQREVQAIYTLDALQVSCGDPLVPTATATISDELGVSHVVCATGTGPVDAAYKAVDEVVAVHGDLAEFSVKAITRGIDAIGEVTVRITAEDGKVYTGRGADNDIIVSSAKAYVNAINRMIQTARSKQGK
;
A
#
# COMPACT_ATOMS: atom_id res chain seq x y z
N MET A 1 -21.23 -23.64 -13.12
CA MET A 1 -20.97 -22.24 -12.70
C MET A 1 -20.44 -22.30 -11.29
N THR A 2 -19.33 -21.61 -11.02
CA THR A 2 -18.74 -21.51 -9.68
C THR A 2 -19.68 -20.80 -8.71
N ARG A 3 -19.58 -21.09 -7.41
CA ARG A 3 -20.37 -20.45 -6.35
C ARG A 3 -19.93 -19.02 -6.13
N LYS A 4 -20.88 -18.08 -6.01
CA LYS A 4 -20.53 -16.70 -5.61
C LYS A 4 -20.15 -16.67 -4.13
N ILE A 5 -19.01 -16.03 -3.86
CA ILE A 5 -18.55 -15.66 -2.51
C ILE A 5 -18.80 -14.18 -2.30
N HIS A 6 -19.58 -13.85 -1.30
CA HIS A 6 -19.89 -12.48 -0.93
C HIS A 6 -18.69 -11.87 -0.18
N ILE A 7 -18.29 -10.69 -0.58
CA ILE A 7 -17.24 -9.90 0.10
C ILE A 7 -17.92 -8.89 1.01
N PHE A 8 -17.72 -9.10 2.30
CA PHE A 8 -18.18 -8.22 3.37
C PHE A 8 -16.98 -7.40 3.85
N ASP A 9 -16.98 -6.12 3.56
CA ASP A 9 -15.91 -5.22 3.99
C ASP A 9 -16.24 -4.59 5.35
N THR A 10 -15.36 -4.79 6.33
CA THR A 10 -15.46 -4.20 7.67
C THR A 10 -14.35 -3.17 7.96
N THR A 11 -13.74 -2.61 6.93
CA THR A 11 -12.69 -1.56 7.09
C THR A 11 -13.20 -0.38 7.92
N LEU A 12 -14.47 0.00 7.75
CA LEU A 12 -15.11 1.15 8.41
C LEU A 12 -15.63 0.86 9.83
N ARG A 13 -15.52 -0.40 10.28
CA ARG A 13 -15.89 -0.78 11.65
C ARG A 13 -14.73 -1.46 12.37
N ASP A 14 -14.36 -2.70 12.00
CA ASP A 14 -13.26 -3.44 12.65
C ASP A 14 -11.90 -2.91 12.23
N GLY A 15 -11.75 -2.52 10.97
CA GLY A 15 -10.52 -1.92 10.46
C GLY A 15 -10.11 -0.66 11.23
N GLU A 16 -11.04 0.23 11.53
CA GLU A 16 -10.77 1.47 12.27
C GLU A 16 -10.52 1.25 13.77
N GLN A 17 -10.80 0.06 14.31
CA GLN A 17 -10.46 -0.27 15.69
C GLN A 17 -8.96 -0.52 15.87
N SER A 18 -8.21 -0.63 14.78
CA SER A 18 -6.75 -0.62 14.83
C SER A 18 -6.26 0.70 15.45
N PRO A 19 -5.36 0.66 16.45
CA PRO A 19 -4.84 1.88 17.08
C PRO A 19 -4.24 2.84 16.06
N GLY A 20 -4.80 4.06 15.99
CA GLY A 20 -4.37 5.11 15.06
C GLY A 20 -5.11 5.15 13.73
N ALA A 21 -6.00 4.19 13.44
CA ALA A 21 -6.73 4.10 12.16
C ALA A 21 -8.13 4.72 12.17
N SER A 22 -8.51 5.42 13.25
CA SER A 22 -9.85 6.03 13.37
C SER A 22 -10.12 7.04 12.28
N MET A 23 -11.33 7.00 11.73
CA MET A 23 -11.79 7.87 10.64
C MET A 23 -12.98 8.72 11.07
N ASN A 24 -13.03 9.98 10.63
CA ASN A 24 -14.23 10.79 10.76
C ASN A 24 -15.30 10.41 9.71
N THR A 25 -16.50 10.98 9.82
CA THR A 25 -17.61 10.64 8.91
C THR A 25 -17.30 10.95 7.44
N GLU A 26 -16.61 12.06 7.15
CA GLU A 26 -16.26 12.43 5.77
C GLU A 26 -15.25 11.45 5.16
N GLU A 27 -14.26 11.07 5.93
CA GLU A 27 -13.27 10.04 5.54
C GLU A 27 -13.93 8.68 5.31
N LYS A 28 -14.85 8.26 6.20
CA LYS A 28 -15.64 7.03 6.02
C LYS A 28 -16.46 7.07 4.72
N LEU A 29 -17.05 8.19 4.36
CA LEU A 29 -17.79 8.34 3.10
C LEU A 29 -16.89 8.19 1.87
N VAL A 30 -15.68 8.73 1.91
CA VAL A 30 -14.71 8.58 0.81
C VAL A 30 -14.30 7.12 0.64
N VAL A 31 -14.02 6.40 1.73
CA VAL A 31 -13.71 4.96 1.69
C VAL A 31 -14.92 4.16 1.22
N ALA A 32 -16.13 4.44 1.74
CA ALA A 32 -17.36 3.77 1.32
C ALA A 32 -17.62 3.94 -0.18
N GLN A 33 -17.38 5.12 -0.74
CA GLN A 33 -17.50 5.35 -2.18
C GLN A 33 -16.52 4.49 -3.00
N GLN A 34 -15.31 4.28 -2.50
CA GLN A 34 -14.33 3.40 -3.14
C GLN A 34 -14.76 1.93 -3.04
N LEU A 35 -15.29 1.48 -1.90
CA LEU A 35 -15.83 0.13 -1.71
C LEU A 35 -17.01 -0.16 -2.66
N ILE A 36 -17.92 0.81 -2.81
CA ILE A 36 -19.04 0.72 -3.77
C ILE A 36 -18.50 0.59 -5.20
N ARG A 37 -17.48 1.37 -5.58
CA ARG A 37 -16.83 1.29 -6.89
C ARG A 37 -16.17 -0.06 -7.12
N MET A 38 -15.57 -0.63 -6.10
CA MET A 38 -14.99 -1.98 -6.15
C MET A 38 -16.04 -3.07 -6.28
N GLY A 39 -17.31 -2.79 -5.99
CA GLY A 39 -18.38 -3.78 -6.08
C GLY A 39 -18.38 -4.79 -4.92
N VAL A 40 -18.01 -4.39 -3.70
CA VAL A 40 -18.19 -5.24 -2.51
C VAL A 40 -19.67 -5.49 -2.26
N ASP A 41 -20.01 -6.66 -1.76
CA ASP A 41 -21.42 -7.05 -1.54
C ASP A 41 -22.02 -6.39 -0.31
N VAL A 42 -21.21 -6.22 0.75
CA VAL A 42 -21.63 -5.66 2.02
C VAL A 42 -20.59 -4.69 2.56
N ILE A 43 -21.02 -3.55 3.08
CA ILE A 43 -20.21 -2.59 3.82
C ILE A 43 -20.69 -2.54 5.26
N GLU A 44 -19.86 -2.93 6.22
CA GLU A 44 -20.12 -2.69 7.63
C GLU A 44 -19.70 -1.26 7.98
N ALA A 45 -20.70 -0.41 8.10
CA ALA A 45 -20.49 1.04 8.13
C ALA A 45 -20.12 1.62 9.50
N GLY A 46 -20.26 0.82 10.56
CA GLY A 46 -19.93 1.24 11.92
C GLY A 46 -20.76 0.55 13.02
N PHE A 47 -20.62 1.06 14.24
CA PHE A 47 -21.35 0.60 15.43
C PHE A 47 -22.26 1.73 15.97
N PRO A 48 -23.50 1.85 15.53
CA PRO A 48 -24.37 3.03 15.73
C PRO A 48 -24.59 3.46 17.18
N ILE A 49 -24.47 2.54 18.14
CA ILE A 49 -24.63 2.86 19.57
C ILE A 49 -23.37 3.45 20.19
N SER A 50 -22.20 3.26 19.57
CA SER A 50 -20.91 3.66 20.12
C SER A 50 -20.78 5.18 20.25
N SER A 51 -21.23 5.92 19.24
CA SER A 51 -21.14 7.39 19.20
C SER A 51 -22.16 8.03 18.25
N PRO A 52 -22.46 9.33 18.42
CA PRO A 52 -23.26 10.09 17.44
C PRO A 52 -22.59 10.15 16.05
N GLY A 53 -21.25 10.11 15.99
CA GLY A 53 -20.48 10.09 14.76
C GLY A 53 -20.70 8.80 13.98
N ASP A 54 -20.58 7.65 14.64
CA ASP A 54 -20.83 6.34 14.05
C ASP A 54 -22.27 6.19 13.57
N PHE A 55 -23.23 6.63 14.38
CA PHE A 55 -24.64 6.64 13.96
C PHE A 55 -24.83 7.42 12.66
N ARG A 56 -24.23 8.62 12.55
CA ARG A 56 -24.31 9.47 11.38
C ARG A 56 -23.61 8.83 10.18
N SER A 57 -22.45 8.23 10.40
CA SER A 57 -21.69 7.54 9.35
C SER A 57 -22.53 6.41 8.73
N VAL A 58 -23.17 5.56 9.54
CA VAL A 58 -24.07 4.51 9.04
C VAL A 58 -25.23 5.09 8.24
N GLN A 59 -25.85 6.19 8.70
CA GLN A 59 -26.93 6.85 7.95
C GLN A 59 -26.48 7.39 6.59
N GLU A 60 -25.34 8.09 6.54
CA GLU A 60 -24.87 8.69 5.30
C GLU A 60 -24.37 7.64 4.32
N ILE A 61 -23.67 6.60 4.80
CA ILE A 61 -23.26 5.45 3.97
C ILE A 61 -24.50 4.71 3.44
N GLY A 62 -25.55 4.58 4.26
CA GLY A 62 -26.83 3.99 3.83
C GLY A 62 -27.48 4.75 2.66
N ARG A 63 -27.42 6.09 2.68
CA ARG A 63 -27.87 6.93 1.55
C ARG A 63 -26.99 6.78 0.33
N LEU A 64 -25.66 6.80 0.53
CA LEU A 64 -24.66 6.74 -0.52
C LEU A 64 -24.72 5.41 -1.29
N ALA A 65 -24.87 4.30 -0.60
CA ALA A 65 -24.84 2.97 -1.18
C ALA A 65 -26.00 2.70 -2.15
N GLY A 66 -27.19 3.28 -1.89
CA GLY A 66 -28.37 3.05 -2.71
C GLY A 66 -28.67 1.56 -2.89
N ASP A 67 -28.78 1.11 -4.13
CA ASP A 67 -29.00 -0.31 -4.49
C ASP A 67 -27.69 -1.10 -4.73
N SER A 68 -26.51 -0.44 -4.65
CA SER A 68 -25.24 -1.01 -5.08
C SER A 68 -24.76 -2.14 -4.17
N CYS A 69 -24.89 -2.00 -2.85
CA CYS A 69 -24.47 -3.00 -1.88
C CYS A 69 -25.36 -2.98 -0.63
N THR A 70 -25.26 -4.01 0.18
CA THR A 70 -25.88 -4.07 1.51
C THR A 70 -25.08 -3.19 2.48
N VAL A 71 -25.79 -2.40 3.29
CA VAL A 71 -25.15 -1.63 4.37
C VAL A 71 -25.50 -2.27 5.71
N CYS A 72 -24.45 -2.56 6.45
CA CYS A 72 -24.53 -3.29 7.71
C CYS A 72 -24.17 -2.40 8.89
N GLY A 73 -24.85 -2.60 10.01
CA GLY A 73 -24.53 -1.97 11.30
C GLY A 73 -24.33 -3.02 12.38
N LEU A 74 -23.18 -2.94 13.09
CA LEU A 74 -22.88 -3.83 14.21
C LEU A 74 -23.74 -3.52 15.42
N THR A 75 -24.13 -4.56 16.14
CA THR A 75 -24.80 -4.49 17.45
C THR A 75 -24.31 -5.61 18.35
N ARG A 76 -24.32 -5.40 19.65
CA ARG A 76 -24.31 -6.51 20.61
C ARG A 76 -25.71 -7.14 20.69
N ALA A 77 -25.82 -8.34 21.24
CA ALA A 77 -27.09 -8.99 21.54
C ALA A 77 -27.88 -8.26 22.66
N VAL A 78 -28.20 -6.98 22.44
CA VAL A 78 -28.85 -6.05 23.36
C VAL A 78 -29.88 -5.24 22.58
N ASP A 79 -31.14 -5.27 23.00
CA ASP A 79 -32.27 -4.62 22.30
C ASP A 79 -31.99 -3.15 21.97
N LYS A 80 -31.44 -2.40 22.92
CA LYS A 80 -31.09 -0.99 22.71
C LYS A 80 -30.07 -0.74 21.60
N ASP A 81 -29.10 -1.65 21.42
CA ASP A 81 -28.12 -1.57 20.35
C ASP A 81 -28.79 -1.84 19.00
N ILE A 82 -29.67 -2.85 18.96
CA ILE A 82 -30.45 -3.23 17.78
C ILE A 82 -31.38 -2.10 17.35
N ASP A 83 -32.13 -1.49 18.32
CA ASP A 83 -32.99 -0.32 18.08
C ASP A 83 -32.19 0.84 17.43
N ARG A 84 -31.00 1.10 17.97
CA ARG A 84 -30.16 2.18 17.49
C ARG A 84 -29.62 1.92 16.08
N ALA A 85 -29.22 0.68 15.79
CA ALA A 85 -28.79 0.26 14.45
C ALA A 85 -29.96 0.32 13.45
N ALA A 86 -31.12 -0.17 13.84
CA ALA A 86 -32.32 -0.11 13.01
C ALA A 86 -32.70 1.32 12.64
N GLU A 87 -32.57 2.28 13.60
CA GLU A 87 -32.80 3.68 13.35
C GLU A 87 -31.80 4.27 12.35
N ALA A 88 -30.51 3.95 12.51
CA ALA A 88 -29.46 4.43 11.59
C ALA A 88 -29.63 3.87 10.18
N LEU A 89 -30.00 2.60 10.06
CA LEU A 89 -30.14 1.88 8.79
C LEU A 89 -31.43 2.21 8.00
N LYS A 90 -32.36 3.02 8.55
CA LYS A 90 -33.58 3.46 7.82
C LYS A 90 -33.29 4.14 6.48
N THR A 91 -32.10 4.69 6.30
CA THR A 91 -31.69 5.35 5.07
C THR A 91 -31.15 4.39 4.02
N ALA A 92 -30.76 3.17 4.41
CA ALA A 92 -30.24 2.16 3.51
C ALA A 92 -31.38 1.47 2.75
N LYS A 93 -31.21 1.21 1.46
CA LYS A 93 -32.16 0.43 0.67
C LYS A 93 -32.05 -1.08 0.93
N ARG A 94 -30.86 -1.53 1.27
CA ARG A 94 -30.54 -2.92 1.60
C ARG A 94 -29.89 -2.96 3.00
N PRO A 95 -30.69 -2.81 4.07
CA PRO A 95 -30.17 -2.79 5.43
C PRO A 95 -29.89 -4.20 5.94
N ARG A 96 -28.78 -4.38 6.68
CA ARG A 96 -28.48 -5.57 7.47
C ARG A 96 -28.16 -5.18 8.90
N ILE A 97 -28.70 -5.90 9.88
CA ILE A 97 -28.28 -5.79 11.27
C ILE A 97 -27.35 -6.97 11.57
N HIS A 98 -26.13 -6.66 12.05
CA HIS A 98 -25.14 -7.63 12.47
C HIS A 98 -25.12 -7.69 14.00
N THR A 99 -25.64 -8.76 14.58
CA THR A 99 -25.83 -8.91 16.04
C THR A 99 -25.25 -10.23 16.53
N GLY A 100 -24.80 -10.29 17.77
CA GLY A 100 -24.25 -11.54 18.31
C GLY A 100 -23.64 -11.38 19.69
N LEU A 101 -23.01 -12.45 20.15
CA LEU A 101 -22.35 -12.53 21.46
C LEU A 101 -21.26 -13.59 21.48
N GLY A 102 -20.41 -13.53 22.53
CA GLY A 102 -19.31 -14.47 22.71
C GLY A 102 -19.79 -15.88 23.08
N VAL A 103 -19.17 -16.89 22.42
CA VAL A 103 -19.56 -18.30 22.57
C VAL A 103 -18.45 -19.20 23.13
N SER A 104 -17.23 -18.70 23.30
CA SER A 104 -16.16 -19.50 23.90
C SER A 104 -16.32 -19.64 25.41
N PRO A 105 -15.76 -20.69 26.02
CA PRO A 105 -15.82 -20.90 27.49
C PRO A 105 -15.29 -19.68 28.26
N SER A 106 -14.24 -19.02 27.80
CA SER A 106 -13.72 -17.80 28.42
C SER A 106 -14.69 -16.62 28.29
N HIS A 107 -15.36 -16.47 27.15
CA HIS A 107 -16.35 -15.41 27.00
C HIS A 107 -17.60 -15.64 27.87
N LEU A 108 -18.09 -16.86 27.94
CA LEU A 108 -19.24 -17.18 28.79
C LEU A 108 -18.92 -16.94 30.27
N ARG A 109 -17.77 -17.44 30.74
CA ARG A 109 -17.39 -17.37 32.15
C ARG A 109 -16.92 -15.99 32.58
N ASP A 110 -15.96 -15.40 31.80
CA ASP A 110 -15.17 -14.26 32.29
C ASP A 110 -15.70 -12.91 31.75
N LYS A 111 -16.38 -12.88 30.59
CA LYS A 111 -16.90 -11.66 29.94
C LYS A 111 -18.39 -11.47 30.17
N LEU A 112 -19.19 -12.52 29.96
CA LEU A 112 -20.67 -12.43 29.96
C LEU A 112 -21.29 -12.91 31.26
N HIS A 113 -20.61 -13.79 32.02
CA HIS A 113 -21.08 -14.40 33.26
C HIS A 113 -22.44 -15.12 33.08
N ILE A 114 -22.57 -15.92 32.01
CA ILE A 114 -23.77 -16.65 31.63
C ILE A 114 -23.48 -18.12 31.40
N THR A 115 -24.55 -18.93 31.49
CA THR A 115 -24.53 -20.34 31.10
C THR A 115 -24.65 -20.53 29.59
N GLU A 116 -24.38 -21.75 29.10
CA GLU A 116 -24.62 -22.13 27.70
C GLU A 116 -26.08 -21.95 27.28
N GLU A 117 -27.01 -22.34 28.15
CA GLU A 117 -28.45 -22.23 27.91
C GLU A 117 -28.87 -20.77 27.76
N GLU A 118 -28.40 -19.89 28.64
CA GLU A 118 -28.62 -18.44 28.53
C GLU A 118 -28.02 -17.85 27.27
N CYS A 119 -26.87 -18.35 26.83
CA CYS A 119 -26.23 -17.92 25.58
C CYS A 119 -27.09 -18.29 24.36
N VAL A 120 -27.58 -19.54 24.29
CA VAL A 120 -28.49 -20.03 23.22
C VAL A 120 -29.77 -19.19 23.19
N GLU A 121 -30.38 -18.89 24.35
CA GLU A 121 -31.61 -18.09 24.41
C GLU A 121 -31.35 -16.62 24.00
N ARG A 122 -30.23 -16.03 24.39
CA ARG A 122 -29.84 -14.67 23.93
C ARG A 122 -29.59 -14.62 22.42
N ALA A 123 -28.98 -15.66 21.84
CA ALA A 123 -28.78 -15.76 20.39
C ALA A 123 -30.15 -15.79 19.66
N ARG A 124 -31.08 -16.61 20.12
CA ARG A 124 -32.43 -16.66 19.60
C ARG A 124 -33.17 -15.33 19.73
N HIS A 125 -33.08 -14.71 20.91
CA HIS A 125 -33.77 -13.45 21.20
C HIS A 125 -33.27 -12.33 20.30
N CYS A 126 -31.93 -12.08 20.22
CA CYS A 126 -31.38 -10.95 19.47
C CYS A 126 -31.68 -11.04 17.98
N VAL A 127 -31.64 -12.26 17.38
CA VAL A 127 -32.00 -12.46 15.98
C VAL A 127 -33.50 -12.19 15.77
N SER A 128 -34.37 -12.82 16.58
CA SER A 128 -35.83 -12.58 16.50
C SER A 128 -36.19 -11.11 16.71
N TYR A 129 -35.46 -10.40 17.57
CA TYR A 129 -35.68 -8.98 17.83
C TYR A 129 -35.27 -8.13 16.63
N ALA A 130 -34.08 -8.38 16.06
CA ALA A 130 -33.60 -7.68 14.87
C ALA A 130 -34.51 -7.90 13.64
N LYS A 131 -35.05 -9.10 13.48
CA LYS A 131 -36.02 -9.44 12.41
C LYS A 131 -37.26 -8.57 12.41
N ARG A 132 -37.61 -7.89 13.51
CA ARG A 132 -38.73 -6.93 13.55
C ARG A 132 -38.46 -5.67 12.73
N TYR A 133 -37.21 -5.38 12.45
CA TYR A 133 -36.76 -4.15 11.78
C TYR A 133 -36.27 -4.37 10.35
N VAL A 134 -35.58 -5.48 10.13
CA VAL A 134 -34.97 -5.79 8.81
C VAL A 134 -35.18 -7.28 8.50
N GLU A 135 -35.22 -7.61 7.20
CA GLU A 135 -35.27 -8.99 6.77
C GLU A 135 -33.93 -9.68 6.78
N ASP A 136 -32.85 -8.92 6.55
CA ASP A 136 -31.48 -9.42 6.48
C ASP A 136 -30.78 -9.23 7.84
N VAL A 137 -30.59 -10.34 8.56
CA VAL A 137 -29.97 -10.37 9.89
C VAL A 137 -28.80 -11.33 9.88
N GLU A 138 -27.62 -10.81 10.20
CA GLU A 138 -26.41 -11.58 10.40
C GLU A 138 -26.14 -11.80 11.89
N PHE A 139 -25.93 -13.06 12.27
CA PHE A 139 -25.57 -13.43 13.64
C PHE A 139 -24.11 -13.83 13.72
N TYR A 140 -23.33 -13.16 14.58
CA TYR A 140 -21.95 -13.56 14.84
C TYR A 140 -21.81 -14.32 16.15
N ALA A 141 -21.09 -15.48 16.10
CA ALA A 141 -20.72 -16.28 17.26
C ALA A 141 -19.29 -15.90 17.69
N GLU A 142 -19.12 -14.78 18.42
CA GLU A 142 -17.80 -14.24 18.77
C GLU A 142 -16.92 -15.31 19.46
N ASP A 143 -15.67 -15.45 19.00
CA ASP A 143 -14.69 -16.43 19.48
C ASP A 143 -15.09 -17.89 19.21
N ALA A 144 -15.80 -18.12 18.12
CA ALA A 144 -16.19 -19.47 17.69
C ALA A 144 -14.98 -20.38 17.46
N GLY A 145 -13.83 -19.84 17.06
CA GLY A 145 -12.59 -20.59 16.86
C GLY A 145 -12.15 -21.38 18.11
N ARG A 146 -12.52 -20.94 19.32
CA ARG A 146 -12.20 -21.59 20.60
C ARG A 146 -13.41 -22.16 21.34
N SER A 147 -14.58 -22.19 20.70
CA SER A 147 -15.81 -22.78 21.28
C SER A 147 -15.81 -24.30 21.20
N ASP A 148 -16.53 -24.95 22.10
CA ASP A 148 -16.92 -26.34 21.95
C ASP A 148 -17.78 -26.50 20.69
N GLN A 149 -17.56 -27.58 19.93
CA GLN A 149 -18.22 -27.76 18.63
C GLN A 149 -19.71 -28.05 18.77
N ASP A 150 -20.10 -28.91 19.72
CA ASP A 150 -21.53 -29.28 19.91
C ASP A 150 -22.30 -28.09 20.46
N PHE A 151 -21.70 -27.32 21.35
CA PHE A 151 -22.30 -26.10 21.84
C PHE A 151 -22.42 -25.05 20.72
N LEU A 152 -21.42 -24.88 19.86
CA LEU A 152 -21.50 -23.95 18.73
C LEU A 152 -22.63 -24.32 17.78
N ILE A 153 -22.84 -25.63 17.49
CA ILE A 153 -23.95 -26.10 16.67
C ILE A 153 -25.27 -25.70 17.30
N ARG A 154 -25.46 -25.84 18.62
CA ARG A 154 -26.68 -25.43 19.33
C ARG A 154 -26.95 -23.94 19.21
N VAL A 155 -25.95 -23.11 19.36
CA VAL A 155 -26.07 -21.64 19.23
C VAL A 155 -26.44 -21.23 17.81
N ILE A 156 -25.73 -21.79 16.79
CA ILE A 156 -26.03 -21.50 15.40
C ILE A 156 -27.42 -22.00 15.00
N GLN A 157 -27.82 -23.19 15.45
CA GLN A 157 -29.19 -23.69 15.24
C GLN A 157 -30.25 -22.72 15.80
N ALA A 158 -30.04 -22.19 17.00
CA ALA A 158 -30.94 -21.23 17.59
C ALA A 158 -31.05 -19.92 16.79
N ALA A 159 -29.94 -19.45 16.22
CA ALA A 159 -29.93 -18.28 15.35
C ALA A 159 -30.61 -18.53 14.00
N VAL A 160 -30.41 -19.72 13.39
CA VAL A 160 -31.08 -20.13 12.15
C VAL A 160 -32.60 -20.27 12.38
N ASP A 161 -33.03 -20.95 13.45
CA ASP A 161 -34.43 -21.10 13.82
C ASP A 161 -35.12 -19.75 14.07
N ALA A 162 -34.36 -18.76 14.57
CA ALA A 162 -34.85 -17.39 14.81
C ALA A 162 -34.95 -16.55 13.53
N GLY A 163 -34.44 -17.05 12.40
CA GLY A 163 -34.54 -16.44 11.09
C GLY A 163 -33.30 -15.65 10.64
N ALA A 164 -32.10 -15.94 11.18
CA ALA A 164 -30.87 -15.38 10.67
C ALA A 164 -30.69 -15.72 9.17
N THR A 165 -30.30 -14.76 8.36
CA THR A 165 -30.02 -14.96 6.94
C THR A 165 -28.54 -15.27 6.70
N VAL A 166 -27.69 -14.86 7.64
CA VAL A 166 -26.25 -15.11 7.64
C VAL A 166 -25.82 -15.50 9.06
N VAL A 167 -24.93 -16.49 9.17
CA VAL A 167 -24.27 -16.84 10.42
C VAL A 167 -22.76 -16.70 10.25
N ASN A 168 -22.17 -15.83 11.05
CA ASN A 168 -20.75 -15.54 11.00
C ASN A 168 -19.98 -16.32 12.07
N ILE A 169 -18.90 -16.97 11.66
CA ILE A 169 -18.07 -17.85 12.48
C ILE A 169 -16.67 -17.23 12.61
N PRO A 170 -16.45 -16.39 13.64
CA PRO A 170 -15.16 -15.70 13.77
C PRO A 170 -14.09 -16.54 14.48
N ASP A 171 -12.87 -16.52 13.93
CA ASP A 171 -11.65 -16.80 14.67
C ASP A 171 -11.10 -15.49 15.25
N THR A 172 -11.78 -15.03 16.29
CA THR A 172 -11.60 -13.70 16.89
C THR A 172 -10.19 -13.43 17.40
N THR A 173 -9.46 -14.47 17.79
CA THR A 173 -8.10 -14.36 18.35
C THR A 173 -7.00 -14.79 17.40
N GLY A 174 -7.32 -15.11 16.15
CA GLY A 174 -6.36 -15.58 15.15
C GLY A 174 -5.62 -16.85 15.59
N TYR A 175 -6.31 -17.73 16.33
CA TYR A 175 -5.72 -18.89 17.02
C TYR A 175 -5.78 -20.18 16.20
N SER A 176 -6.78 -20.32 15.34
CA SER A 176 -7.07 -21.56 14.64
C SER A 176 -5.99 -21.90 13.59
N LEU A 177 -5.84 -23.19 13.30
CA LEU A 177 -5.13 -23.67 12.12
C LEU A 177 -6.14 -23.83 10.95
N PRO A 178 -5.74 -23.64 9.68
CA PRO A 178 -6.67 -23.66 8.55
C PRO A 178 -7.51 -24.93 8.47
N GLU A 179 -6.88 -26.11 8.53
CA GLU A 179 -7.58 -27.39 8.47
C GLU A 179 -8.61 -27.57 9.61
N ALA A 180 -8.25 -27.20 10.84
CA ALA A 180 -9.13 -27.29 11.99
C ALA A 180 -10.30 -26.32 11.87
N PHE A 181 -10.06 -25.11 11.36
CA PHE A 181 -11.11 -24.13 11.11
C PHE A 181 -12.07 -24.59 10.00
N GLY A 182 -11.53 -25.12 8.88
CA GLY A 182 -12.33 -25.71 7.81
C GLY A 182 -13.21 -26.85 8.32
N ALA A 183 -12.65 -27.77 9.12
CA ALA A 183 -13.41 -28.86 9.72
C ALA A 183 -14.58 -28.35 10.61
N ARG A 184 -14.38 -27.22 11.33
CA ARG A 184 -15.42 -26.55 12.10
C ARG A 184 -16.57 -26.05 11.20
N ILE A 185 -16.24 -25.37 10.11
CA ILE A 185 -17.23 -24.89 9.13
C ILE A 185 -17.99 -26.05 8.51
N LYS A 186 -17.26 -27.11 8.10
CA LYS A 186 -17.87 -28.33 7.55
C LYS A 186 -18.86 -28.98 8.53
N SER A 187 -18.47 -29.07 9.80
CA SER A 187 -19.33 -29.63 10.85
C SER A 187 -20.61 -28.82 11.04
N LEU A 188 -20.56 -27.48 10.97
CA LEU A 188 -21.77 -26.64 10.99
C LEU A 188 -22.66 -26.89 9.77
N SER A 189 -22.05 -26.95 8.59
CA SER A 189 -22.77 -27.23 7.34
C SER A 189 -23.47 -28.58 7.34
N ASP A 190 -22.90 -29.58 8.02
CA ASP A 190 -23.44 -30.95 8.05
C ASP A 190 -24.51 -31.15 9.16
N ASN A 191 -24.44 -30.41 10.27
CA ASN A 191 -25.22 -30.72 11.46
C ASN A 191 -26.28 -29.65 11.83
N VAL A 192 -26.22 -28.43 11.27
CA VAL A 192 -27.23 -27.40 11.53
C VAL A 192 -28.38 -27.55 10.53
N ILE A 193 -29.59 -27.79 11.01
CA ILE A 193 -30.77 -27.99 10.18
C ILE A 193 -31.21 -26.65 9.57
N GLY A 194 -31.44 -26.64 8.24
CA GLY A 194 -31.85 -25.44 7.52
C GLY A 194 -30.69 -24.53 7.09
N ILE A 195 -29.44 -24.91 7.39
CA ILE A 195 -28.22 -24.12 7.06
C ILE A 195 -28.04 -23.92 5.56
N GLU A 196 -28.60 -24.82 4.73
CA GLU A 196 -28.55 -24.69 3.26
C GLU A 196 -29.25 -23.44 2.73
N ASN A 197 -30.16 -22.84 3.52
CA ASN A 197 -30.86 -21.60 3.21
C ASN A 197 -30.25 -20.37 3.83
N VAL A 198 -29.12 -20.52 4.57
CA VAL A 198 -28.43 -19.48 5.29
C VAL A 198 -26.99 -19.36 4.76
N ILE A 199 -26.45 -18.18 4.71
CA ILE A 199 -25.06 -17.96 4.33
C ILE A 199 -24.17 -18.20 5.55
N ILE A 200 -23.22 -19.12 5.44
CA ILE A 200 -22.13 -19.21 6.42
C ILE A 200 -21.09 -18.16 6.03
N SER A 201 -20.80 -17.25 6.95
CA SER A 201 -19.75 -16.22 6.86
C SER A 201 -18.56 -16.61 7.72
N VAL A 202 -17.37 -16.23 7.29
CA VAL A 202 -16.13 -16.39 8.06
C VAL A 202 -15.47 -15.05 8.29
N HIS A 203 -14.96 -14.85 9.51
CA HIS A 203 -14.21 -13.68 9.92
C HIS A 203 -12.95 -14.14 10.66
N THR A 204 -11.79 -13.79 10.16
CA THR A 204 -10.53 -14.35 10.70
C THR A 204 -9.49 -13.28 10.94
N HIS A 205 -8.88 -13.32 12.15
CA HIS A 205 -7.78 -12.43 12.52
C HIS A 205 -6.41 -13.03 12.21
N ASN A 206 -5.41 -12.18 12.13
CA ASN A 206 -4.10 -12.51 11.57
C ASN A 206 -2.98 -12.68 12.61
N ASP A 207 -3.33 -12.97 13.86
CA ASP A 207 -2.36 -13.05 14.97
C ASP A 207 -1.25 -14.08 14.73
N LEU A 208 -1.55 -15.18 14.05
CA LEU A 208 -0.57 -16.19 13.63
C LEU A 208 -0.19 -16.09 12.14
N GLY A 209 -0.59 -15.02 11.43
CA GLY A 209 -0.28 -14.82 10.02
C GLY A 209 -1.05 -15.74 9.06
N MET A 210 -2.21 -16.26 9.45
CA MET A 210 -2.96 -17.25 8.69
C MET A 210 -4.38 -16.82 8.29
N ALA A 211 -4.76 -15.56 8.51
CA ALA A 211 -6.13 -15.11 8.29
C ALA A 211 -6.66 -15.42 6.88
N THR A 212 -5.92 -15.08 5.85
CA THR A 212 -6.28 -15.36 4.46
C THR A 212 -6.44 -16.87 4.19
N ALA A 213 -5.53 -17.70 4.73
CA ALA A 213 -5.60 -19.15 4.58
C ALA A 213 -6.82 -19.75 5.31
N LEU A 214 -7.14 -19.23 6.51
CA LEU A 214 -8.33 -19.62 7.26
C LEU A 214 -9.62 -19.29 6.49
N ALA A 215 -9.71 -18.08 5.93
CA ALA A 215 -10.87 -17.65 5.16
C ALA A 215 -11.10 -18.53 3.91
N LEU A 216 -10.04 -18.83 3.16
CA LEU A 216 -10.10 -19.71 1.98
C LEU A 216 -10.45 -21.15 2.36
N GLU A 217 -9.94 -21.66 3.47
CA GLU A 217 -10.27 -22.98 3.96
C GLU A 217 -11.76 -23.05 4.41
N GLY A 218 -12.28 -21.96 4.97
CA GLY A 218 -13.71 -21.79 5.24
C GLY A 218 -14.56 -21.89 3.97
N VAL A 219 -14.12 -21.24 2.88
CA VAL A 219 -14.80 -21.32 1.56
C VAL A 219 -14.83 -22.75 1.02
N LYS A 220 -13.71 -23.48 1.10
CA LYS A 220 -13.63 -24.90 0.70
C LYS A 220 -14.64 -25.77 1.44
N ASN A 221 -14.94 -25.41 2.68
CA ASN A 221 -15.79 -26.18 3.58
C ASN A 221 -17.23 -25.65 3.69
N GLY A 222 -17.65 -24.73 2.82
CA GLY A 222 -19.04 -24.33 2.67
C GLY A 222 -19.38 -22.89 3.00
N ALA A 223 -18.44 -22.08 3.47
CA ALA A 223 -18.65 -20.64 3.63
C ALA A 223 -18.91 -19.96 2.28
N ARG A 224 -19.82 -18.99 2.28
CA ARG A 224 -20.19 -18.20 1.09
C ARG A 224 -20.08 -16.70 1.29
N GLN A 225 -19.58 -16.26 2.43
CA GLN A 225 -19.22 -14.88 2.73
C GLN A 225 -17.88 -14.85 3.46
N ILE A 226 -17.04 -13.88 3.12
CA ILE A 226 -15.80 -13.57 3.82
C ILE A 226 -15.89 -12.14 4.34
N GLU A 227 -15.74 -11.97 5.65
CA GLU A 227 -15.49 -10.67 6.26
C GLU A 227 -13.99 -10.35 6.19
N CYS A 228 -13.66 -9.21 5.66
CA CYS A 228 -12.29 -8.79 5.41
C CYS A 228 -12.15 -7.27 5.48
N THR A 229 -10.93 -6.80 5.43
CA THR A 229 -10.64 -5.36 5.40
C THR A 229 -9.61 -5.03 4.33
N ILE A 230 -9.66 -3.81 3.81
CA ILE A 230 -8.59 -3.31 2.93
C ILE A 230 -7.28 -3.30 3.74
N ASN A 231 -6.21 -3.81 3.12
CA ASN A 231 -4.86 -3.97 3.70
C ASN A 231 -4.80 -4.91 4.93
N GLY A 232 -5.87 -5.62 5.23
CA GLY A 232 -5.94 -6.45 6.44
C GLY A 232 -5.98 -5.63 7.72
N LEU A 233 -6.44 -4.38 7.70
CA LEU A 233 -6.57 -3.54 8.90
C LEU A 233 -7.47 -4.20 9.95
N GLY A 234 -7.18 -3.97 11.23
CA GLY A 234 -7.99 -4.46 12.34
C GLY A 234 -7.23 -4.54 13.65
N GLU A 235 -7.91 -5.02 14.67
CA GLU A 235 -7.35 -5.22 16.00
C GLU A 235 -6.09 -6.09 15.97
N ARG A 236 -5.11 -5.77 16.82
CA ARG A 236 -3.85 -6.49 17.03
C ARG A 236 -3.02 -6.66 15.74
N ALA A 237 -3.03 -7.86 15.11
CA ALA A 237 -2.32 -8.16 13.87
C ALA A 237 -3.18 -7.97 12.61
N GLY A 238 -4.44 -7.56 12.79
CA GLY A 238 -5.37 -7.25 11.72
C GLY A 238 -6.29 -8.42 11.33
N ASN A 239 -7.06 -8.17 10.28
CA ASN A 239 -8.05 -9.07 9.70
C ASN A 239 -7.52 -9.79 8.46
N THR A 240 -8.33 -10.67 7.90
CA THR A 240 -8.18 -11.13 6.52
C THR A 240 -8.10 -9.94 5.58
N ALA A 241 -7.07 -9.90 4.73
CA ALA A 241 -6.91 -8.83 3.74
C ALA A 241 -7.82 -9.07 2.52
N LEU A 242 -8.64 -8.06 2.19
CA LEU A 242 -9.59 -8.11 1.07
C LEU A 242 -8.88 -8.44 -0.25
N GLU A 243 -7.80 -7.74 -0.56
CA GLU A 243 -7.01 -7.91 -1.77
C GLU A 243 -6.46 -9.33 -1.93
N GLU A 244 -6.07 -9.96 -0.82
CA GLU A 244 -5.48 -11.30 -0.83
C GLU A 244 -6.54 -12.37 -1.12
N VAL A 245 -7.68 -12.34 -0.42
CA VAL A 245 -8.74 -13.35 -0.65
C VAL A 245 -9.38 -13.21 -2.02
N VAL A 246 -9.61 -11.97 -2.48
CA VAL A 246 -10.21 -11.71 -3.80
C VAL A 246 -9.31 -12.20 -4.91
N MET A 247 -8.00 -11.91 -4.83
CA MET A 247 -7.05 -12.39 -5.84
C MET A 247 -6.81 -13.90 -5.76
N ALA A 248 -6.78 -14.49 -4.56
CA ALA A 248 -6.67 -15.94 -4.41
C ALA A 248 -7.88 -16.65 -5.07
N ILE A 249 -9.10 -16.16 -4.84
CA ILE A 249 -10.32 -16.69 -5.49
C ILE A 249 -10.27 -16.48 -7.01
N LYS A 250 -9.81 -15.32 -7.49
CA LYS A 250 -9.66 -15.07 -8.94
C LYS A 250 -8.70 -16.05 -9.60
N MET A 251 -7.59 -16.36 -8.94
CA MET A 251 -6.55 -17.25 -9.48
C MET A 251 -6.91 -18.73 -9.38
N HIS A 252 -7.64 -19.13 -8.34
CA HIS A 252 -7.97 -20.53 -8.02
C HIS A 252 -9.49 -20.79 -8.03
N GLY A 253 -10.24 -20.01 -8.80
CA GLY A 253 -11.71 -20.07 -8.80
C GLY A 253 -12.27 -21.46 -9.17
N GLU A 254 -11.65 -22.18 -10.10
CA GLU A 254 -12.05 -23.54 -10.46
C GLU A 254 -11.77 -24.54 -9.33
N GLU A 255 -10.61 -24.47 -8.68
CA GLU A 255 -10.21 -25.33 -7.57
C GLU A 255 -11.10 -25.10 -6.34
N LEU A 256 -11.42 -23.83 -6.06
CA LEU A 256 -12.27 -23.43 -4.93
C LEU A 256 -13.78 -23.57 -5.23
N ASP A 257 -14.14 -23.83 -6.49
CA ASP A 257 -15.53 -23.70 -6.98
C ASP A 257 -16.15 -22.36 -6.56
N ALA A 258 -15.42 -21.26 -6.75
CA ALA A 258 -15.75 -19.94 -6.19
C ALA A 258 -15.44 -18.79 -7.17
N HIS A 259 -16.19 -17.69 -7.08
CA HIS A 259 -15.88 -16.42 -7.72
C HIS A 259 -16.37 -15.24 -6.87
N THR A 260 -15.83 -14.06 -7.11
CA THR A 260 -16.32 -12.79 -6.55
C THR A 260 -16.63 -11.82 -7.69
N ASP A 261 -17.48 -10.81 -7.41
CA ASP A 261 -17.79 -9.75 -8.37
C ASP A 261 -16.93 -8.50 -8.17
N VAL A 262 -15.90 -8.57 -7.31
CA VAL A 262 -15.03 -7.43 -7.01
C VAL A 262 -14.23 -7.02 -8.25
N VAL A 263 -14.24 -5.72 -8.54
CA VAL A 263 -13.48 -5.09 -9.63
C VAL A 263 -12.01 -4.98 -9.21
N THR A 264 -11.23 -6.02 -9.50
CA THR A 264 -9.86 -6.17 -9.00
C THR A 264 -8.90 -5.05 -9.42
N PRO A 265 -9.03 -4.37 -10.60
CA PRO A 265 -8.21 -3.20 -10.94
C PRO A 265 -8.35 -2.00 -9.98
N GLU A 266 -9.34 -1.99 -9.10
CA GLU A 266 -9.49 -0.94 -8.07
C GLU A 266 -8.73 -1.26 -6.77
N LEU A 267 -8.11 -2.44 -6.62
CA LEU A 267 -7.47 -2.89 -5.36
C LEU A 267 -6.32 -1.98 -4.93
N THR A 268 -5.36 -1.69 -5.80
CA THR A 268 -4.20 -0.83 -5.48
C THR A 268 -4.67 0.58 -5.09
N ARG A 269 -5.67 1.12 -5.80
CA ARG A 269 -6.25 2.43 -5.49
C ARG A 269 -6.90 2.45 -4.11
N ALA A 270 -7.67 1.41 -3.78
CA ALA A 270 -8.33 1.28 -2.47
C ALA A 270 -7.30 1.16 -1.34
N SER A 271 -6.26 0.35 -1.53
CA SER A 271 -5.15 0.20 -0.59
C SER A 271 -4.47 1.54 -0.29
N HIS A 272 -4.09 2.29 -1.33
CA HIS A 272 -3.45 3.59 -1.18
C HIS A 272 -4.38 4.64 -0.53
N LEU A 273 -5.67 4.61 -0.88
CA LEU A 273 -6.66 5.53 -0.30
C LEU A 273 -6.77 5.32 1.21
N VAL A 274 -6.98 4.07 1.64
CA VAL A 274 -7.13 3.72 3.06
C VAL A 274 -5.84 3.99 3.83
N SER A 275 -4.68 3.60 3.28
CA SER A 275 -3.37 3.91 3.88
C SER A 275 -3.16 5.41 4.12
N ARG A 276 -3.52 6.24 3.14
CA ARG A 276 -3.41 7.71 3.25
C ARG A 276 -4.36 8.31 4.28
N ILE A 277 -5.61 7.83 4.33
CA ILE A 277 -6.63 8.35 5.26
C ILE A 277 -6.29 7.95 6.70
N THR A 278 -5.93 6.69 6.92
CA THR A 278 -5.66 6.17 8.26
C THR A 278 -4.24 6.46 8.76
N GLY A 279 -3.32 6.85 7.87
CA GLY A 279 -1.89 6.96 8.19
C GLY A 279 -1.19 5.61 8.41
N MET A 280 -1.89 4.49 8.23
CA MET A 280 -1.33 3.14 8.37
C MET A 280 -0.60 2.74 7.09
N ASN A 281 0.73 2.79 7.11
CA ASN A 281 1.55 2.47 5.96
C ASN A 281 1.48 0.99 5.59
N VAL A 282 1.28 0.72 4.30
CA VAL A 282 1.38 -0.64 3.76
C VAL A 282 2.84 -1.07 3.71
N GLN A 283 3.13 -2.28 4.21
CA GLN A 283 4.48 -2.83 4.10
C GLN A 283 4.88 -2.98 2.62
N ALA A 284 6.13 -2.64 2.30
CA ALA A 284 6.61 -2.71 0.91
C ALA A 284 6.45 -4.12 0.29
N ASN A 285 6.60 -5.17 1.09
CA ASN A 285 6.43 -6.58 0.67
C ASN A 285 5.02 -7.14 0.94
N LYS A 286 4.01 -6.30 1.21
CA LYS A 286 2.62 -6.74 1.34
C LYS A 286 2.18 -7.41 0.04
N ALA A 287 1.55 -8.58 0.15
CA ALA A 287 1.02 -9.26 -1.01
C ALA A 287 0.03 -8.36 -1.79
N ILE A 288 0.00 -8.47 -3.10
CA ILE A 288 -0.89 -7.80 -4.06
C ILE A 288 -0.66 -6.28 -4.20
N VAL A 289 -0.59 -5.53 -3.10
CA VAL A 289 -0.64 -4.05 -3.11
C VAL A 289 0.62 -3.37 -2.57
N GLY A 290 1.58 -4.13 -2.05
CA GLY A 290 2.85 -3.58 -1.57
C GLY A 290 3.71 -3.05 -2.72
N ALA A 291 4.54 -2.03 -2.46
CA ALA A 291 5.40 -1.42 -3.47
C ALA A 291 6.34 -2.43 -4.17
N ASN A 292 6.74 -3.50 -3.45
CA ASN A 292 7.61 -4.54 -4.01
C ASN A 292 6.84 -5.73 -4.61
N ALA A 293 5.49 -5.71 -4.61
CA ALA A 293 4.70 -6.86 -5.06
C ALA A 293 4.99 -7.26 -6.52
N PHE A 294 5.39 -6.28 -7.35
CA PHE A 294 5.73 -6.44 -8.76
C PHE A 294 7.13 -5.92 -9.09
N ALA A 295 8.05 -5.88 -8.11
CA ALA A 295 9.41 -5.40 -8.29
C ALA A 295 10.41 -6.57 -8.24
N HIS A 296 11.33 -6.60 -9.20
CA HIS A 296 12.36 -7.64 -9.33
C HIS A 296 13.75 -7.04 -9.20
N SER A 297 14.51 -7.47 -8.18
CA SER A 297 15.90 -7.03 -7.96
C SER A 297 16.94 -8.15 -8.18
N SER A 298 16.52 -9.42 -8.22
CA SER A 298 17.42 -10.55 -8.50
C SER A 298 17.68 -10.70 -9.98
N GLY A 299 18.95 -10.81 -10.40
CA GLY A 299 19.32 -10.95 -11.81
C GLY A 299 18.70 -12.17 -12.49
N ILE A 300 18.53 -13.30 -11.78
CA ILE A 300 17.87 -14.50 -12.31
C ILE A 300 16.39 -14.22 -12.56
N HIS A 301 15.70 -13.54 -11.64
CA HIS A 301 14.30 -13.18 -11.81
C HIS A 301 14.12 -12.17 -12.94
N GLN A 302 14.98 -11.15 -13.00
CA GLN A 302 14.95 -10.13 -14.05
C GLN A 302 15.11 -10.75 -15.44
N ASP A 303 16.09 -11.65 -15.63
CA ASP A 303 16.28 -12.37 -16.89
C ASP A 303 15.07 -13.24 -17.25
N GLY A 304 14.46 -13.90 -16.26
CA GLY A 304 13.25 -14.70 -16.47
C GLY A 304 12.06 -13.87 -16.92
N VAL A 305 11.76 -12.78 -16.19
CA VAL A 305 10.64 -11.86 -16.50
C VAL A 305 10.80 -11.22 -17.88
N LEU A 306 12.03 -10.82 -18.25
CA LEU A 306 12.33 -10.26 -19.57
C LEU A 306 12.10 -11.25 -20.71
N LYS A 307 12.31 -12.55 -20.48
CA LYS A 307 12.05 -13.60 -21.46
C LYS A 307 10.56 -13.94 -21.55
N ALA A 308 9.91 -14.10 -20.39
CA ALA A 308 8.48 -14.35 -20.28
C ALA A 308 8.01 -14.02 -18.86
N ARG A 309 7.07 -13.08 -18.72
CA ARG A 309 6.57 -12.60 -17.42
C ARG A 309 6.09 -13.74 -16.51
N ASN A 310 5.38 -14.70 -17.06
CA ASN A 310 4.84 -15.85 -16.34
C ASN A 310 5.88 -16.79 -15.71
N THR A 311 7.19 -16.54 -15.92
CA THR A 311 8.25 -17.32 -15.24
C THR A 311 8.32 -17.01 -13.74
N TYR A 312 7.96 -15.77 -13.34
CA TYR A 312 8.01 -15.32 -11.95
C TYR A 312 6.81 -14.48 -11.51
N GLU A 313 5.91 -14.13 -12.42
CA GLU A 313 4.70 -13.39 -12.13
C GLU A 313 3.47 -14.24 -12.39
N ILE A 314 2.68 -14.50 -11.35
CA ILE A 314 1.41 -15.24 -11.43
C ILE A 314 0.22 -14.29 -11.62
N ILE A 315 0.39 -12.99 -11.39
CA ILE A 315 -0.63 -11.94 -11.48
C ILE A 315 -0.12 -10.86 -12.42
N ASP A 316 -0.95 -10.42 -13.38
CA ASP A 316 -0.64 -9.22 -14.15
C ASP A 316 -0.87 -7.98 -13.28
N PRO A 317 0.11 -7.05 -13.15
CA PRO A 317 -0.07 -5.80 -12.41
C PRO A 317 -1.35 -5.03 -12.78
N ALA A 318 -1.75 -5.05 -14.05
CA ALA A 318 -2.97 -4.43 -14.52
C ALA A 318 -4.25 -5.04 -13.90
N ASP A 319 -4.21 -6.33 -13.55
CA ASP A 319 -5.33 -7.02 -12.89
C ASP A 319 -5.67 -6.46 -11.52
N VAL A 320 -4.72 -5.78 -10.88
CA VAL A 320 -4.87 -5.16 -9.55
C VAL A 320 -4.75 -3.64 -9.58
N GLY A 321 -4.63 -3.04 -10.78
CA GLY A 321 -4.51 -1.60 -10.97
C GLY A 321 -3.13 -1.03 -10.62
N ALA A 322 -2.09 -1.86 -10.62
CA ALA A 322 -0.70 -1.42 -10.47
C ALA A 322 -0.14 -0.91 -11.81
N ALA A 323 0.82 0.03 -11.76
CA ALA A 323 1.36 0.69 -12.95
C ALA A 323 2.22 -0.21 -13.85
N GLY A 324 2.63 -1.37 -13.37
CA GLY A 324 3.46 -2.33 -14.11
C GLY A 324 4.52 -2.97 -13.21
N SER A 325 5.30 -3.89 -13.80
CA SER A 325 6.42 -4.51 -13.10
C SER A 325 7.67 -3.64 -13.24
N GLU A 326 8.39 -3.45 -12.14
CA GLU A 326 9.62 -2.64 -12.11
C GLU A 326 10.86 -3.54 -12.00
N ILE A 327 11.85 -3.27 -12.85
CA ILE A 327 13.18 -3.85 -12.75
C ILE A 327 14.07 -2.88 -11.98
N ILE A 328 14.31 -3.18 -10.71
CA ILE A 328 15.16 -2.39 -9.84
C ILE A 328 16.61 -2.83 -10.05
N LEU A 329 17.44 -1.95 -10.62
CA LEU A 329 18.84 -2.22 -10.84
C LEU A 329 19.66 -2.05 -9.55
N SER A 330 20.46 -3.07 -9.25
CA SER A 330 21.32 -3.14 -8.07
C SER A 330 22.56 -3.99 -8.38
N ALA A 331 23.49 -4.14 -7.44
CA ALA A 331 24.64 -5.04 -7.57
C ALA A 331 24.28 -6.52 -7.87
N ARG A 332 23.00 -6.88 -7.74
CA ARG A 332 22.49 -8.24 -8.05
C ARG A 332 21.91 -8.35 -9.46
N SER A 333 21.81 -7.26 -10.20
CA SER A 333 21.26 -7.24 -11.56
C SER A 333 22.28 -7.82 -12.54
N GLY A 334 21.83 -8.72 -13.42
CA GLY A 334 22.67 -9.33 -14.44
C GLY A 334 22.78 -8.49 -15.72
N HIS A 335 23.60 -8.96 -16.68
CA HIS A 335 23.79 -8.35 -18.00
C HIS A 335 22.46 -8.06 -18.73
N ALA A 336 21.51 -9.00 -18.67
CA ALA A 336 20.23 -8.87 -19.38
C ALA A 336 19.42 -7.66 -18.89
N ALA A 337 19.32 -7.46 -17.58
CA ALA A 337 18.56 -6.35 -16.98
C ALA A 337 19.21 -5.00 -17.32
N LEU A 338 20.53 -4.89 -17.17
CA LEU A 338 21.24 -3.67 -17.50
C LEU A 338 21.13 -3.34 -19.00
N ARG A 339 21.33 -4.34 -19.87
CA ARG A 339 21.20 -4.18 -21.32
C ARG A 339 19.81 -3.72 -21.73
N HIS A 340 18.79 -4.33 -21.13
CA HIS A 340 17.39 -3.94 -21.37
C HIS A 340 17.14 -2.49 -20.98
N ARG A 341 17.54 -2.08 -19.77
CA ARG A 341 17.33 -0.71 -19.31
C ARG A 341 18.09 0.32 -20.13
N LEU A 342 19.34 0.04 -20.47
CA LEU A 342 20.13 0.90 -21.35
C LEU A 342 19.50 1.02 -22.75
N SER A 343 18.93 -0.08 -23.28
CA SER A 343 18.21 -0.06 -24.55
C SER A 343 16.95 0.81 -24.49
N GLU A 344 16.17 0.76 -23.41
CA GLU A 344 15.03 1.66 -23.19
C GLU A 344 15.45 3.13 -23.14
N LEU A 345 16.63 3.41 -22.56
CA LEU A 345 17.22 4.76 -22.53
C LEU A 345 17.87 5.17 -23.87
N GLY A 346 17.79 4.31 -24.90
CA GLY A 346 18.30 4.58 -26.24
C GLY A 346 19.78 4.26 -26.45
N TYR A 347 20.42 3.56 -25.51
CA TYR A 347 21.82 3.16 -25.63
C TYR A 347 21.96 1.71 -26.08
N THR A 348 22.75 1.47 -27.13
CA THR A 348 23.07 0.14 -27.64
C THR A 348 24.58 -0.09 -27.66
N PHE A 349 25.02 -1.26 -27.18
CA PHE A 349 26.42 -1.64 -27.11
C PHE A 349 26.67 -2.98 -27.81
N LYS A 350 27.83 -3.13 -28.43
CA LYS A 350 28.31 -4.44 -28.91
C LYS A 350 28.69 -5.30 -27.70
N ASP A 351 28.67 -6.62 -27.88
CA ASP A 351 28.94 -7.55 -26.78
C ASP A 351 30.33 -7.34 -26.15
N GLU A 352 31.33 -7.08 -26.97
CA GLU A 352 32.73 -6.78 -26.53
C GLU A 352 32.85 -5.52 -25.70
N GLU A 353 31.96 -4.55 -25.90
CA GLU A 353 31.93 -3.28 -25.18
C GLU A 353 31.06 -3.32 -23.92
N PHE A 354 30.14 -4.26 -23.89
CA PHE A 354 29.14 -4.32 -22.84
C PHE A 354 29.72 -4.82 -21.51
N ASP A 355 30.73 -5.70 -21.55
CA ASP A 355 31.36 -6.21 -20.33
C ASP A 355 32.05 -5.08 -19.53
N ASP A 356 32.67 -4.13 -20.20
CA ASP A 356 33.25 -2.94 -19.54
C ASP A 356 32.13 -2.06 -18.92
N VAL A 357 31.03 -1.87 -19.65
CA VAL A 357 29.86 -1.11 -19.15
C VAL A 357 29.28 -1.80 -17.93
N TYR A 358 29.18 -3.14 -17.95
CA TYR A 358 28.67 -3.91 -16.85
C TYR A 358 29.58 -3.86 -15.61
N ASN A 359 30.90 -3.97 -15.78
CA ASN A 359 31.84 -3.84 -14.67
C ASN A 359 31.74 -2.48 -13.99
N ARG A 360 31.62 -1.41 -14.76
CA ARG A 360 31.49 -0.05 -14.24
C ARG A 360 30.10 0.14 -13.56
N PHE A 361 29.05 -0.48 -14.09
CA PHE A 361 27.75 -0.52 -13.42
C PHE A 361 27.86 -1.19 -12.05
N LEU A 362 28.59 -2.31 -11.93
CA LEU A 362 28.78 -2.98 -10.64
C LEU A 362 29.52 -2.11 -9.63
N GLU A 363 30.54 -1.34 -10.04
CA GLU A 363 31.24 -0.40 -9.16
C GLU A 363 30.29 0.68 -8.58
N ILE A 364 29.37 1.18 -9.40
CA ILE A 364 28.34 2.14 -8.95
C ILE A 364 27.32 1.44 -8.04
N ALA A 365 26.87 0.26 -8.43
CA ALA A 365 25.86 -0.50 -7.72
C ALA A 365 26.33 -1.03 -6.35
N ASP A 366 27.63 -1.25 -6.16
CA ASP A 366 28.21 -1.61 -4.87
C ASP A 366 28.23 -0.42 -3.88
N GLN A 367 28.22 0.80 -4.39
CA GLN A 367 28.17 2.02 -3.59
C GLN A 367 26.75 2.51 -3.31
N LYS A 368 25.75 2.04 -4.07
CA LYS A 368 24.35 2.45 -3.98
C LYS A 368 23.45 1.25 -3.77
N LYS A 369 22.37 1.42 -3.00
CA LYS A 369 21.36 0.35 -2.83
C LYS A 369 20.60 0.07 -4.14
N GLU A 370 20.32 1.12 -4.90
CA GLU A 370 19.59 1.11 -6.16
C GLU A 370 20.28 2.03 -7.16
N VAL A 371 20.30 1.62 -8.42
CA VAL A 371 20.87 2.40 -9.53
C VAL A 371 19.74 2.93 -10.39
N TYR A 372 19.66 4.23 -10.53
CA TYR A 372 18.61 4.92 -11.28
C TYR A 372 19.07 5.24 -12.71
N ASP A 373 18.13 5.63 -13.57
CA ASP A 373 18.39 5.95 -14.98
C ASP A 373 19.47 7.02 -15.15
N GLU A 374 19.45 8.03 -14.30
CA GLU A 374 20.42 9.11 -14.32
C GLU A 374 21.85 8.64 -14.00
N ASP A 375 21.97 7.60 -13.18
CA ASP A 375 23.27 6.99 -12.89
C ASP A 375 23.81 6.25 -14.12
N LEU A 376 22.91 5.52 -14.82
CA LEU A 376 23.24 4.84 -16.05
C LEU A 376 23.63 5.81 -17.17
N GLU A 377 22.86 6.87 -17.35
CA GLU A 377 23.18 7.92 -18.32
C GLU A 377 24.51 8.59 -18.01
N SER A 378 24.76 8.90 -16.73
CA SER A 378 26.04 9.46 -16.30
C SER A 378 27.21 8.51 -16.63
N MET A 379 27.06 7.23 -16.28
CA MET A 379 28.05 6.19 -16.53
C MET A 379 28.39 6.05 -18.04
N VAL A 380 27.37 6.03 -18.89
CA VAL A 380 27.53 5.91 -20.34
C VAL A 380 28.18 7.18 -20.92
N GLN A 381 27.78 8.36 -20.48
CA GLN A 381 28.36 9.64 -20.92
C GLN A 381 29.79 9.81 -20.47
N GLU A 382 30.16 9.37 -19.27
CA GLU A 382 31.54 9.39 -18.80
C GLU A 382 32.44 8.49 -19.64
N ARG A 383 31.94 7.33 -20.11
CA ARG A 383 32.70 6.46 -21.03
C ARG A 383 32.89 7.09 -22.41
N GLN A 384 31.87 7.78 -22.92
CA GLN A 384 31.96 8.47 -24.22
C GLN A 384 32.88 9.70 -24.17
N ARG A 385 33.33 10.10 -22.98
CA ARG A 385 34.15 11.27 -22.70
C ARG A 385 35.16 10.92 -21.61
N GLU A 386 36.43 10.76 -21.95
CA GLU A 386 37.51 11.30 -21.11
C GLU A 386 37.36 12.82 -21.13
N VAL A 387 36.41 13.34 -20.37
CA VAL A 387 36.11 14.75 -20.36
C VAL A 387 37.00 15.39 -19.32
N GLN A 388 37.99 16.13 -19.74
CA GLN A 388 38.58 17.19 -18.92
C GLN A 388 37.43 18.11 -18.46
N ALA A 389 37.24 18.25 -17.16
CA ALA A 389 36.30 19.21 -16.60
C ALA A 389 36.65 20.60 -17.13
N ILE A 390 35.67 21.33 -17.67
CA ILE A 390 35.93 22.70 -18.19
C ILE A 390 36.14 23.65 -17.03
N TYR A 391 35.35 23.50 -15.98
CA TYR A 391 35.47 24.24 -14.73
C TYR A 391 35.47 23.28 -13.54
N THR A 392 36.31 23.55 -12.54
CA THR A 392 36.41 22.80 -11.28
C THR A 392 36.29 23.76 -10.11
N LEU A 393 35.41 23.45 -9.15
CA LEU A 393 35.32 24.17 -7.90
C LEU A 393 36.42 23.70 -6.94
N ASP A 394 37.44 24.53 -6.72
CA ASP A 394 38.59 24.22 -5.86
C ASP A 394 38.30 24.55 -4.38
N ALA A 395 37.65 25.70 -4.14
CA ALA A 395 37.29 26.15 -2.79
C ALA A 395 36.02 26.99 -2.81
N LEU A 396 35.26 26.90 -1.70
CA LEU A 396 34.08 27.73 -1.47
C LEU A 396 34.08 28.19 -0.01
N GLN A 397 33.90 29.48 0.21
CA GLN A 397 33.68 30.06 1.50
C GLN A 397 32.35 30.85 1.47
N VAL A 398 31.44 30.58 2.42
CA VAL A 398 30.13 31.23 2.49
C VAL A 398 29.96 31.86 3.87
N SER A 399 29.52 33.10 3.90
CA SER A 399 29.14 33.83 5.13
C SER A 399 27.67 34.19 5.05
N CYS A 400 26.89 33.72 6.01
CA CYS A 400 25.45 33.97 6.07
C CYS A 400 24.96 34.01 7.53
N GLY A 401 23.77 34.54 7.77
CA GLY A 401 23.15 34.70 9.08
C GLY A 401 22.45 36.04 9.22
N ASP A 402 21.55 36.18 10.18
CA ASP A 402 20.85 37.45 10.44
C ASP A 402 21.69 38.34 11.37
N PRO A 403 22.00 39.62 11.04
CA PRO A 403 21.52 40.38 9.87
C PRO A 403 22.49 40.42 8.66
N LEU A 404 23.37 39.44 8.47
CA LEU A 404 24.38 39.45 7.43
C LEU A 404 23.78 39.22 6.04
N VAL A 405 24.29 39.93 5.03
CA VAL A 405 23.97 39.65 3.64
C VAL A 405 24.73 38.35 3.22
N PRO A 406 24.00 37.30 2.73
CA PRO A 406 24.67 36.08 2.27
C PRO A 406 25.71 36.40 1.20
N THR A 407 26.94 35.97 1.44
CA THR A 407 28.10 36.26 0.56
C THR A 407 28.88 34.97 0.36
N ALA A 408 29.21 34.65 -0.89
CA ALA A 408 30.06 33.52 -1.24
C ALA A 408 31.33 33.98 -1.96
N THR A 409 32.47 33.39 -1.58
CA THR A 409 33.72 33.52 -2.30
C THR A 409 34.08 32.13 -2.85
N ALA A 410 34.18 32.00 -4.16
CA ALA A 410 34.50 30.75 -4.85
C ALA A 410 35.88 30.86 -5.54
N THR A 411 36.64 29.77 -5.47
CA THR A 411 37.82 29.57 -6.27
C THR A 411 37.53 28.52 -7.32
N ILE A 412 37.61 28.84 -8.60
CA ILE A 412 37.23 27.99 -9.71
C ILE A 412 38.39 27.94 -10.71
N SER A 413 38.87 26.74 -11.05
CA SER A 413 39.84 26.52 -12.10
C SER A 413 39.15 26.23 -13.43
N ASP A 414 39.67 26.85 -14.53
CA ASP A 414 39.22 26.57 -15.89
C ASP A 414 40.01 25.41 -16.55
N GLU A 415 39.64 25.04 -17.78
CA GLU A 415 40.28 23.96 -18.55
C GLU A 415 41.77 24.19 -18.85
N LEU A 416 42.26 25.41 -18.71
CA LEU A 416 43.70 25.79 -18.88
C LEU A 416 44.47 25.76 -17.55
N GLY A 417 43.74 25.42 -16.43
CA GLY A 417 44.33 25.42 -15.09
C GLY A 417 44.49 26.82 -14.48
N VAL A 418 43.85 27.83 -15.05
CA VAL A 418 43.84 29.18 -14.47
C VAL A 418 42.82 29.27 -13.37
N SER A 419 43.25 29.68 -12.18
CA SER A 419 42.39 29.82 -11.01
C SER A 419 41.76 31.21 -10.94
N HIS A 420 40.44 31.26 -10.82
CA HIS A 420 39.65 32.48 -10.70
C HIS A 420 39.09 32.57 -9.28
N VAL A 421 39.32 33.66 -8.57
CA VAL A 421 38.76 33.93 -7.25
C VAL A 421 37.68 35.01 -7.40
N VAL A 422 36.47 34.66 -7.10
CA VAL A 422 35.30 35.52 -7.31
C VAL A 422 34.40 35.57 -6.06
N CYS A 423 33.67 36.67 -5.92
CA CYS A 423 32.81 36.90 -4.78
C CYS A 423 31.45 37.45 -5.23
N ALA A 424 30.38 36.87 -4.73
CA ALA A 424 29.03 37.36 -5.00
C ALA A 424 28.13 37.36 -3.76
N THR A 425 27.10 38.19 -3.80
CA THR A 425 26.03 38.23 -2.76
C THR A 425 24.75 37.64 -3.29
N GLY A 426 23.96 37.06 -2.40
CA GLY A 426 22.68 36.43 -2.76
C GLY A 426 21.56 36.61 -1.75
N THR A 427 20.38 36.12 -2.08
CA THR A 427 19.22 36.08 -1.19
C THR A 427 19.35 34.99 -0.13
N GLY A 428 20.23 34.03 -0.36
CA GLY A 428 20.59 32.93 0.53
C GLY A 428 22.00 32.40 0.20
N PRO A 429 22.55 31.47 1.04
CA PRO A 429 23.90 30.96 0.88
C PRO A 429 24.11 30.21 -0.45
N VAL A 430 23.12 29.43 -0.91
CA VAL A 430 23.17 28.71 -2.18
C VAL A 430 23.09 29.67 -3.36
N ASP A 431 22.23 30.69 -3.33
CA ASP A 431 22.10 31.70 -4.37
C ASP A 431 23.41 32.53 -4.50
N ALA A 432 24.01 32.87 -3.36
CA ALA A 432 25.31 33.55 -3.37
C ALA A 432 26.41 32.67 -4.01
N ALA A 433 26.42 31.36 -3.70
CA ALA A 433 27.42 30.43 -4.29
C ALA A 433 27.21 30.27 -5.80
N TYR A 434 25.97 30.16 -6.28
CA TYR A 434 25.67 30.04 -7.71
C TYR A 434 26.07 31.31 -8.47
N LYS A 435 25.75 32.49 -7.95
CA LYS A 435 26.16 33.77 -8.54
C LYS A 435 27.66 33.93 -8.59
N ALA A 436 28.40 33.43 -7.59
CA ALA A 436 29.84 33.42 -7.64
C ALA A 436 30.37 32.52 -8.76
N VAL A 437 29.76 31.35 -8.99
CA VAL A 437 30.09 30.50 -10.14
C VAL A 437 29.80 31.21 -11.46
N ASP A 438 28.64 31.88 -11.57
CA ASP A 438 28.20 32.60 -12.78
C ASP A 438 29.15 33.74 -13.20
N GLU A 439 29.91 34.34 -12.27
CA GLU A 439 30.92 35.36 -12.58
C GLU A 439 32.13 34.82 -13.38
N VAL A 440 32.33 33.49 -13.35
CA VAL A 440 33.45 32.84 -14.05
C VAL A 440 33.01 32.14 -15.32
N VAL A 441 31.83 31.57 -15.32
CA VAL A 441 31.35 30.75 -16.44
C VAL A 441 30.75 31.60 -17.54
N ALA A 442 31.02 31.24 -18.80
CA ALA A 442 30.57 32.00 -19.98
C ALA A 442 29.11 31.72 -20.39
N VAL A 443 28.40 30.87 -19.64
CA VAL A 443 27.04 30.43 -19.97
C VAL A 443 26.21 30.39 -18.69
N HIS A 444 24.94 30.74 -18.81
CA HIS A 444 23.98 30.75 -17.70
C HIS A 444 22.84 29.82 -17.98
N GLY A 445 22.24 29.25 -16.93
CA GLY A 445 21.04 28.43 -17.03
C GLY A 445 20.11 28.73 -15.87
N ASP A 446 18.82 28.79 -16.17
CA ASP A 446 17.81 28.98 -15.14
C ASP A 446 17.65 27.70 -14.28
N LEU A 447 17.65 27.86 -12.96
CA LEU A 447 17.45 26.75 -12.02
C LEU A 447 16.02 26.21 -12.14
N ALA A 448 15.86 24.99 -12.68
CA ALA A 448 14.59 24.34 -12.86
C ALA A 448 14.22 23.45 -11.67
N GLU A 449 15.21 22.79 -11.04
CA GLU A 449 15.00 21.89 -9.91
C GLU A 449 16.21 21.87 -8.98
N PHE A 450 15.92 21.81 -7.69
CA PHE A 450 16.91 21.66 -6.63
C PHE A 450 16.43 20.61 -5.64
N SER A 451 17.17 19.52 -5.47
CA SER A 451 16.84 18.49 -4.50
C SER A 451 18.04 18.07 -3.66
N VAL A 452 17.78 17.78 -2.39
CA VAL A 452 18.81 17.38 -1.42
C VAL A 452 18.41 16.02 -0.85
N LYS A 453 19.37 15.07 -0.86
CA LYS A 453 19.20 13.73 -0.31
C LYS A 453 20.36 13.40 0.64
N ALA A 454 20.07 12.94 1.84
CA ALA A 454 21.11 12.41 2.73
C ALA A 454 21.52 11.01 2.27
N ILE A 455 22.81 10.80 2.00
CA ILE A 455 23.35 9.49 1.57
C ILE A 455 23.72 8.65 2.80
N THR A 456 24.22 9.28 3.88
CA THR A 456 24.62 8.61 5.12
C THR A 456 23.80 9.09 6.30
N ARG A 457 23.81 8.34 7.41
CA ARG A 457 23.12 8.72 8.66
C ARG A 457 24.13 9.27 9.67
N GLY A 458 23.72 10.25 10.47
CA GLY A 458 24.53 10.83 11.55
C GLY A 458 24.76 12.33 11.37
N ILE A 459 25.53 12.94 12.28
CA ILE A 459 25.86 14.36 12.27
C ILE A 459 26.79 14.70 11.09
N ASP A 460 27.61 13.72 10.65
CA ASP A 460 28.55 13.85 9.53
C ASP A 460 27.98 13.26 8.22
N ALA A 461 26.64 13.27 8.09
CA ALA A 461 25.95 12.74 6.91
C ALA A 461 26.39 13.49 5.65
N ILE A 462 26.80 12.74 4.61
CA ILE A 462 27.05 13.29 3.28
C ILE A 462 25.72 13.64 2.65
N GLY A 463 25.56 14.91 2.27
CA GLY A 463 24.42 15.41 1.51
C GLY A 463 24.72 15.37 0.02
N GLU A 464 23.95 14.64 -0.77
CA GLU A 464 23.95 14.74 -2.23
C GLU A 464 22.94 15.79 -2.66
N VAL A 465 23.38 16.70 -3.49
CA VAL A 465 22.53 17.70 -4.14
C VAL A 465 22.43 17.39 -5.62
N THR A 466 21.21 17.37 -6.13
CA THR A 466 20.92 17.30 -7.57
C THR A 466 20.36 18.65 -8.01
N VAL A 467 20.96 19.22 -9.05
CA VAL A 467 20.56 20.48 -9.67
C VAL A 467 20.17 20.22 -11.12
N ARG A 468 19.05 20.79 -11.56
CA ARG A 468 18.68 20.85 -12.97
C ARG A 468 18.62 22.30 -13.41
N ILE A 469 19.33 22.62 -14.50
CA ILE A 469 19.33 23.95 -15.11
C ILE A 469 18.74 23.88 -16.50
N THR A 470 17.95 24.87 -16.88
CA THR A 470 17.39 25.01 -18.22
C THR A 470 18.24 26.05 -19.00
N ALA A 471 18.80 25.64 -20.14
CA ALA A 471 19.52 26.53 -21.04
C ALA A 471 18.51 27.36 -21.87
N GLU A 472 19.00 28.42 -22.54
CA GLU A 472 18.22 29.28 -23.41
C GLU A 472 17.52 28.52 -24.57
N ASP A 473 18.06 27.37 -25.00
CA ASP A 473 17.46 26.50 -26.03
C ASP A 473 16.35 25.58 -25.46
N GLY A 474 15.96 25.75 -24.18
CA GLY A 474 14.93 24.98 -23.50
C GLY A 474 15.38 23.59 -23.02
N LYS A 475 16.63 23.20 -23.21
CA LYS A 475 17.14 21.91 -22.73
C LYS A 475 17.52 21.97 -21.27
N VAL A 476 17.25 20.84 -20.59
CA VAL A 476 17.56 20.67 -19.18
C VAL A 476 18.87 19.88 -19.01
N TYR A 477 19.77 20.39 -18.18
CA TYR A 477 21.02 19.75 -17.82
C TYR A 477 21.06 19.47 -16.33
N THR A 478 21.39 18.23 -15.97
CA THR A 478 21.46 17.80 -14.58
C THR A 478 22.89 17.74 -14.09
N GLY A 479 23.18 18.31 -12.93
CA GLY A 479 24.43 18.17 -12.22
C GLY A 479 24.20 17.60 -10.81
N ARG A 480 25.20 16.88 -10.31
CA ARG A 480 25.20 16.34 -8.94
C ARG A 480 26.51 16.73 -8.23
N GLY A 481 26.37 16.92 -6.91
CA GLY A 481 27.50 17.16 -6.03
C GLY A 481 27.26 16.53 -4.68
N ALA A 482 28.29 15.97 -4.08
CA ALA A 482 28.21 15.35 -2.75
C ALA A 482 29.30 15.92 -1.85
N ASP A 483 28.94 16.28 -0.63
CA ASP A 483 29.86 16.80 0.40
C ASP A 483 29.19 16.70 1.78
N ASN A 484 29.97 16.85 2.85
CA ASN A 484 29.40 16.98 4.22
C ASN A 484 28.72 18.34 4.40
N ASP A 485 29.08 19.35 3.60
CA ASP A 485 28.45 20.66 3.56
C ASP A 485 27.48 20.73 2.35
N ILE A 486 26.19 20.95 2.64
CA ILE A 486 25.14 21.04 1.62
C ILE A 486 25.37 22.20 0.64
N ILE A 487 25.99 23.31 1.09
CA ILE A 487 26.24 24.45 0.24
C ILE A 487 27.40 24.13 -0.74
N VAL A 488 28.44 23.44 -0.26
CA VAL A 488 29.51 22.93 -1.10
C VAL A 488 29.00 21.89 -2.09
N SER A 489 28.15 20.96 -1.63
CA SER A 489 27.47 19.99 -2.50
C SER A 489 26.66 20.67 -3.59
N SER A 490 25.92 21.75 -3.23
CA SER A 490 25.10 22.53 -4.17
C SER A 490 25.97 23.21 -5.25
N ALA A 491 27.07 23.85 -4.85
CA ALA A 491 27.96 24.51 -5.77
C ALA A 491 28.68 23.53 -6.72
N LYS A 492 29.09 22.35 -6.19
CA LYS A 492 29.65 21.26 -7.02
C LYS A 492 28.59 20.74 -8.03
N ALA A 493 27.34 20.56 -7.60
CA ALA A 493 26.25 20.15 -8.48
C ALA A 493 26.00 21.15 -9.61
N TYR A 494 26.01 22.44 -9.28
CA TYR A 494 25.81 23.52 -10.25
C TYR A 494 26.94 23.59 -11.28
N VAL A 495 28.22 23.57 -10.85
CA VAL A 495 29.38 23.53 -11.75
C VAL A 495 29.33 22.32 -12.68
N ASN A 496 28.94 21.15 -12.19
CA ASN A 496 28.79 19.96 -13.00
C ASN A 496 27.66 20.09 -14.05
N ALA A 497 26.53 20.74 -13.72
CA ALA A 497 25.45 21.01 -14.68
C ALA A 497 25.94 21.98 -15.78
N ILE A 498 26.65 23.05 -15.42
CA ILE A 498 27.25 24.01 -16.35
C ILE A 498 28.26 23.33 -17.28
N ASN A 499 29.17 22.51 -16.74
CA ASN A 499 30.12 21.75 -17.55
C ASN A 499 29.41 20.91 -18.62
N ARG A 500 28.34 20.22 -18.27
CA ARG A 500 27.55 19.43 -19.22
C ARG A 500 26.90 20.29 -20.31
N MET A 501 26.38 21.45 -19.92
CA MET A 501 25.78 22.40 -20.86
C MET A 501 26.81 22.89 -21.90
N ILE A 502 28.00 23.33 -21.46
CA ILE A 502 29.06 23.81 -22.32
C ILE A 502 29.57 22.72 -23.27
N GLN A 503 29.77 21.52 -22.76
CA GLN A 503 30.22 20.38 -23.55
C GLN A 503 29.24 20.02 -24.66
N THR A 504 27.93 20.03 -24.33
CA THR A 504 26.89 19.77 -25.32
C THR A 504 26.86 20.85 -26.41
N ALA A 505 27.05 22.12 -26.02
CA ALA A 505 27.16 23.24 -26.99
C ALA A 505 28.38 23.10 -27.92
N ARG A 506 29.56 22.77 -27.37
CA ARG A 506 30.81 22.55 -28.15
C ARG A 506 30.68 21.36 -29.11
N SER A 507 30.03 20.27 -28.70
CA SER A 507 29.82 19.09 -29.56
C SER A 507 28.94 19.37 -30.78
N LYS A 508 28.07 20.39 -30.72
CA LYS A 508 27.25 20.82 -31.86
C LYS A 508 27.96 21.75 -32.83
N GLN A 509 28.97 22.50 -32.34
CA GLN A 509 29.75 23.44 -33.19
C GLN A 509 30.91 22.75 -33.92
N GLY A 510 31.28 21.52 -33.51
CA GLY A 510 32.31 20.70 -34.13
C GLY A 510 31.80 19.75 -35.21
N LYS A 511 30.50 19.82 -35.53
CA LYS A 511 29.87 19.16 -36.68
C LYS A 511 29.48 20.21 -37.72
#